data_f1ab0b16df3c08a5ab8ef401dc9208f5
#
_entry.id   f1ab0b16df3c08a5ab8ef401dc9208f5
#
_cell.length_a   1.000
_cell.length_b   1.000
_cell.length_c   1.000
_cell.angle_alpha   90.00
_cell.angle_beta   90.00
_cell.angle_gamma   90.00
#
_symmetry.space_group_name_H-M   'P 1'
#
loop_
_entity.id
_entity.type
_entity.pdbx_description
1 polymer ?
#
loop_
_entity_poly.entity_id
_entity_poly.type
_entity_poly.pdbx_seq_one_letter_code
_entity_poly.pdbx_strand_id
1 'polypeptide(L)'
;SHTVSAQGGITCAIASDDPNDDWRWHMYDTVKGSDYIGDQDAIEYMCSEGPQAVFELEHMGLPFSRTESGRIYQRPFGGQSKNFGEGGQAARTCAAADRTGHALLHTLNQANVKANTTFMNEWFAIDLVKNQDGIVTGVIALCIETGEVVHVTSKGTVLATGGAGRIYASTTNALMCTGDGFGMALRAG
;
A
#
# COMPACT_ATOMS: atom_id res chain seq x y z
N SER A 1 -0.68 -2.51 -12.94
CA SER A 1 -0.85 -2.78 -11.51
C SER A 1 -2.08 -2.07 -10.95
N HIS A 2 -2.55 -2.46 -9.79
CA HIS A 2 -3.64 -1.78 -9.08
C HIS A 2 -3.33 -0.33 -8.79
N THR A 3 -2.11 -0.05 -8.31
CA THR A 3 -1.70 1.30 -7.92
C THR A 3 -1.82 2.30 -9.05
N VAL A 4 -1.38 1.95 -10.27
CA VAL A 4 -1.41 2.89 -11.41
C VAL A 4 -2.83 3.34 -11.76
N SER A 5 -3.85 2.53 -11.48
CA SER A 5 -5.25 2.80 -11.77
C SER A 5 -6.03 3.39 -10.59
N ALA A 6 -5.41 3.56 -9.43
CA ALA A 6 -6.06 4.08 -8.23
C ALA A 6 -6.37 5.58 -8.38
N GLN A 7 -7.66 5.93 -8.26
CA GLN A 7 -8.17 7.29 -8.46
C GLN A 7 -8.54 7.98 -7.14
N GLY A 8 -9.00 7.22 -6.15
CA GLY A 8 -9.61 7.75 -4.94
C GLY A 8 -8.69 8.66 -4.13
N GLY A 9 -7.50 8.22 -3.86
CA GLY A 9 -6.52 8.93 -3.04
C GLY A 9 -5.93 8.06 -1.94
N ILE A 10 -5.21 8.69 -1.03
CA ILE A 10 -4.62 8.07 0.15
C ILE A 10 -5.39 8.57 1.38
N THR A 11 -6.15 7.67 2.01
CA THR A 11 -6.92 8.01 3.21
C THR A 11 -6.00 8.15 4.40
N CYS A 12 -5.95 9.35 4.98
CA CYS A 12 -5.09 9.67 6.12
C CYS A 12 -5.52 10.95 6.84
N ALA A 13 -5.54 10.92 8.17
CA ALA A 13 -5.96 12.04 9.02
C ALA A 13 -4.86 13.10 9.16
N ILE A 14 -4.61 13.90 8.13
CA ILE A 14 -3.63 15.01 8.15
C ILE A 14 -4.25 16.36 8.56
N ALA A 15 -5.53 16.37 8.90
CA ALA A 15 -6.26 17.55 9.36
C ALA A 15 -6.19 18.77 8.43
N SER A 16 -6.11 18.56 7.12
CA SER A 16 -6.10 19.64 6.13
C SER A 16 -7.49 20.24 5.90
N ASP A 17 -8.52 19.40 5.79
CA ASP A 17 -9.91 19.81 5.61
C ASP A 17 -10.56 20.14 6.96
N ASP A 18 -10.53 19.21 7.88
CA ASP A 18 -11.06 19.37 9.26
C ASP A 18 -9.91 19.40 10.26
N PRO A 19 -9.67 20.54 10.94
CA PRO A 19 -8.59 20.64 11.92
C PRO A 19 -8.75 19.70 13.15
N ASN A 20 -9.95 19.16 13.37
CA ASN A 20 -10.22 18.23 14.43
C ASN A 20 -10.14 16.76 14.00
N ASP A 21 -9.85 16.48 12.70
CA ASP A 21 -9.73 15.10 12.23
C ASP A 21 -8.60 14.38 12.97
N ASP A 22 -8.88 13.15 13.40
CA ASP A 22 -7.99 12.38 14.27
C ASP A 22 -7.79 10.98 13.69
N TRP A 23 -6.55 10.51 13.73
CA TRP A 23 -6.19 9.17 13.24
C TRP A 23 -6.93 8.04 13.99
N ARG A 24 -7.40 8.28 15.23
CA ARG A 24 -8.19 7.30 15.98
C ARG A 24 -9.58 7.10 15.38
N TRP A 25 -10.15 8.13 14.75
CA TRP A 25 -11.39 7.98 14.00
C TRP A 25 -11.15 7.15 12.75
N HIS A 26 -10.01 7.37 12.08
CA HIS A 26 -9.60 6.57 10.94
C HIS A 26 -9.36 5.10 11.34
N MET A 27 -8.69 4.85 12.46
CA MET A 27 -8.52 3.51 13.03
C MET A 27 -9.87 2.83 13.32
N TYR A 28 -10.80 3.55 13.96
CA TYR A 28 -12.14 3.03 14.23
C TYR A 28 -12.85 2.58 12.96
N ASP A 29 -12.85 3.41 11.92
CA ASP A 29 -13.47 3.10 10.64
C ASP A 29 -12.80 1.89 9.97
N THR A 30 -11.49 1.78 10.06
CA THR A 30 -10.71 0.68 9.47
C THR A 30 -10.96 -0.65 10.18
N VAL A 31 -10.97 -0.65 11.52
CA VAL A 31 -11.31 -1.85 12.32
C VAL A 31 -12.74 -2.31 12.01
N LYS A 32 -13.69 -1.39 11.99
CA LYS A 32 -15.09 -1.68 11.67
C LYS A 32 -15.26 -2.16 10.22
N GLY A 33 -14.59 -1.50 9.28
CA GLY A 33 -14.64 -1.85 7.85
C GLY A 33 -13.98 -3.19 7.52
N SER A 34 -13.09 -3.69 8.37
CA SER A 34 -12.51 -5.02 8.29
C SER A 34 -13.33 -6.10 9.01
N ASP A 35 -14.58 -5.81 9.41
CA ASP A 35 -15.43 -6.69 10.20
C ASP A 35 -14.75 -7.22 11.49
N TYR A 36 -13.88 -6.40 12.08
CA TYR A 36 -13.08 -6.71 13.29
C TYR A 36 -12.13 -7.92 13.16
N ILE A 37 -11.85 -8.39 11.96
CA ILE A 37 -10.91 -9.49 11.72
C ILE A 37 -9.50 -9.03 11.34
N GLY A 38 -9.31 -7.73 11.09
CA GLY A 38 -7.99 -7.16 10.85
C GLY A 38 -7.13 -7.16 12.10
N ASP A 39 -5.81 -7.23 11.91
CA ASP A 39 -4.83 -7.05 12.99
C ASP A 39 -4.90 -5.60 13.49
N GLN A 40 -5.39 -5.42 14.72
CA GLN A 40 -5.69 -4.09 15.25
C GLN A 40 -4.41 -3.30 15.57
N ASP A 41 -3.32 -3.96 15.96
CA ASP A 41 -2.04 -3.31 16.22
C ASP A 41 -1.44 -2.78 14.91
N ALA A 42 -1.55 -3.56 13.82
CA ALA A 42 -1.14 -3.13 12.49
C ALA A 42 -2.00 -1.97 11.97
N ILE A 43 -3.31 -1.99 12.22
CA ILE A 43 -4.23 -0.92 11.86
C ILE A 43 -3.92 0.37 12.65
N GLU A 44 -3.67 0.27 13.95
CA GLU A 44 -3.27 1.40 14.78
C GLU A 44 -1.98 2.03 14.26
N TYR A 45 -0.96 1.23 14.01
CA TYR A 45 0.31 1.69 13.45
C TYR A 45 0.12 2.39 12.10
N MET A 46 -0.63 1.78 11.18
CA MET A 46 -0.91 2.37 9.88
C MET A 46 -1.63 3.72 9.99
N CYS A 47 -2.62 3.84 10.84
CA CYS A 47 -3.41 5.07 10.97
C CYS A 47 -2.65 6.18 11.69
N SER A 48 -1.86 5.85 12.71
CA SER A 48 -1.07 6.82 13.48
C SER A 48 0.13 7.35 12.70
N GLU A 49 0.83 6.49 11.92
CA GLU A 49 2.00 6.86 11.13
C GLU A 49 1.63 7.38 9.73
N GLY A 50 0.41 7.15 9.29
CA GLY A 50 -0.08 7.58 7.97
C GLY A 50 0.17 9.06 7.65
N PRO A 51 -0.05 10.03 8.56
CA PRO A 51 0.26 11.43 8.33
C PRO A 51 1.69 11.68 7.91
N GLN A 52 2.65 11.06 8.60
CA GLN A 52 4.06 11.17 8.27
C GLN A 52 4.36 10.60 6.87
N ALA A 53 3.79 9.44 6.54
CA ALA A 53 3.96 8.81 5.22
C ALA A 53 3.44 9.70 4.09
N VAL A 54 2.31 10.40 4.27
CA VAL A 54 1.78 11.34 3.27
C VAL A 54 2.73 12.51 3.05
N PHE A 55 3.28 13.10 4.12
CA PHE A 55 4.25 14.19 3.99
C PHE A 55 5.58 13.72 3.38
N GLU A 56 6.03 12.51 3.66
CA GLU A 56 7.20 11.92 2.99
C GLU A 56 6.99 11.78 1.48
N LEU A 57 5.82 11.31 1.06
CA LEU A 57 5.47 11.23 -0.36
C LEU A 57 5.42 12.61 -1.02
N GLU A 58 4.90 13.61 -0.33
CA GLU A 58 4.92 15.00 -0.77
C GLU A 58 6.36 15.51 -0.97
N HIS A 59 7.24 15.27 0.01
CA HIS A 59 8.64 15.64 -0.06
C HIS A 59 9.42 14.89 -1.16
N MET A 60 8.99 13.67 -1.50
CA MET A 60 9.51 12.94 -2.67
C MET A 60 9.02 13.53 -4.00
N GLY A 61 8.07 14.45 -3.96
CA GLY A 61 7.54 15.15 -5.14
C GLY A 61 6.18 14.67 -5.63
N LEU A 62 5.40 13.94 -4.81
CA LEU A 62 4.03 13.57 -5.18
C LEU A 62 3.16 14.85 -5.25
N PRO A 63 2.59 15.17 -6.44
CA PRO A 63 1.90 16.42 -6.66
C PRO A 63 0.45 16.36 -6.17
N PHE A 64 0.25 16.28 -4.86
CA PHE A 64 -1.10 16.37 -4.30
C PHE A 64 -1.79 17.66 -4.74
N SER A 65 -3.08 17.58 -5.04
CA SER A 65 -3.92 18.75 -5.25
C SER A 65 -3.92 19.62 -4.00
N ARG A 66 -4.10 20.95 -4.19
CA ARG A 66 -4.04 21.91 -3.10
C ARG A 66 -5.38 22.62 -2.92
N THR A 67 -5.66 22.96 -1.68
CA THR A 67 -6.72 23.92 -1.34
C THR A 67 -6.27 25.35 -1.69
N GLU A 68 -7.20 26.30 -1.67
CA GLU A 68 -6.87 27.73 -1.84
C GLU A 68 -5.85 28.23 -0.80
N SER A 69 -5.83 27.65 0.39
CA SER A 69 -4.85 27.95 1.44
C SER A 69 -3.51 27.26 1.27
N GLY A 70 -3.30 26.50 0.19
CA GLY A 70 -2.05 25.78 -0.10
C GLY A 70 -1.87 24.44 0.63
N ARG A 71 -2.85 24.00 1.44
CA ARG A 71 -2.80 22.71 2.12
C ARG A 71 -3.07 21.57 1.15
N ILE A 72 -2.65 20.35 1.48
CA ILE A 72 -3.01 19.13 0.71
C ILE A 72 -4.54 18.99 0.68
N TYR A 73 -5.08 18.85 -0.51
CA TYR A 73 -6.51 18.64 -0.68
C TYR A 73 -6.93 17.26 -0.17
N GLN A 74 -7.96 17.24 0.66
CA GLN A 74 -8.61 16.03 1.15
C GLN A 74 -10.07 15.98 0.68
N ARG A 75 -10.52 14.81 0.25
CA ARG A 75 -11.91 14.59 -0.18
C ARG A 75 -12.63 13.61 0.72
N PRO A 76 -13.96 13.68 0.83
CA PRO A 76 -14.75 12.64 1.48
C PRO A 76 -14.64 11.32 0.71
N PHE A 77 -14.63 10.21 1.44
CA PHE A 77 -14.62 8.88 0.86
C PHE A 77 -15.55 7.95 1.64
N GLY A 78 -16.13 6.93 0.97
CA GLY A 78 -17.05 6.00 1.60
C GLY A 78 -16.39 5.26 2.78
N GLY A 79 -17.17 5.05 3.85
CA GLY A 79 -16.69 4.37 5.05
C GLY A 79 -15.81 5.20 5.98
N GLN A 80 -15.59 6.49 5.67
CA GLN A 80 -14.84 7.40 6.54
C GLN A 80 -15.77 8.30 7.34
N SER A 81 -15.67 8.26 8.66
CA SER A 81 -16.56 8.97 9.58
C SER A 81 -15.78 9.83 10.58
N LYS A 82 -16.47 10.81 11.16
CA LYS A 82 -15.97 11.62 12.29
C LYS A 82 -16.45 11.03 13.59
N ASN A 83 -15.74 11.35 14.68
CA ASN A 83 -16.15 11.03 16.04
C ASN A 83 -16.66 9.59 16.22
N PHE A 84 -15.84 8.61 15.80
CA PHE A 84 -16.15 7.18 15.97
C PHE A 84 -17.51 6.76 15.36
N GLY A 85 -17.85 7.31 14.21
CA GLY A 85 -19.10 6.99 13.51
C GLY A 85 -20.29 7.91 13.82
N GLU A 86 -20.20 8.81 14.78
CA GLU A 86 -21.32 9.66 15.23
C GLU A 86 -21.36 11.04 14.52
N GLY A 87 -20.21 11.48 13.97
CA GLY A 87 -20.04 12.85 13.45
C GLY A 87 -20.26 13.05 11.94
N GLY A 88 -20.84 12.11 11.23
CA GLY A 88 -21.02 12.18 9.78
C GLY A 88 -19.75 11.81 9.00
N GLN A 89 -19.75 12.10 7.68
CA GLN A 89 -18.65 11.73 6.79
C GLN A 89 -17.42 12.61 6.99
N ALA A 90 -16.23 11.96 7.04
CA ALA A 90 -14.96 12.66 7.11
C ALA A 90 -14.33 12.84 5.71
N ALA A 91 -13.69 13.98 5.48
CA ALA A 91 -12.87 14.26 4.30
C ALA A 91 -11.39 14.10 4.68
N ARG A 92 -10.87 12.87 4.64
CA ARG A 92 -9.46 12.58 4.98
C ARG A 92 -8.67 11.89 3.85
N THR A 93 -9.23 11.81 2.66
CA THR A 93 -8.56 11.15 1.54
C THR A 93 -7.75 12.15 0.72
N CYS A 94 -6.44 12.09 0.88
CA CYS A 94 -5.48 12.95 0.18
C CYS A 94 -5.40 12.57 -1.30
N ALA A 95 -5.60 13.52 -2.20
CA ALA A 95 -5.73 13.21 -3.62
C ALA A 95 -4.86 14.09 -4.52
N ALA A 96 -4.38 13.49 -5.62
CA ALA A 96 -3.80 14.18 -6.77
C ALA A 96 -4.79 14.06 -7.94
N ALA A 97 -5.81 14.93 -7.99
CA ALA A 97 -6.94 14.85 -8.89
C ALA A 97 -7.53 13.42 -8.90
N ASP A 98 -7.83 12.86 -10.07
CA ASP A 98 -8.33 11.48 -10.23
C ASP A 98 -7.22 10.50 -10.66
N ARG A 99 -5.98 10.80 -10.34
CA ARG A 99 -4.79 10.04 -10.74
C ARG A 99 -3.79 9.85 -9.60
N THR A 100 -4.25 9.78 -8.37
CA THR A 100 -3.37 9.69 -7.19
C THR A 100 -2.43 8.50 -7.27
N GLY A 101 -2.94 7.32 -7.65
CA GLY A 101 -2.12 6.11 -7.78
C GLY A 101 -1.09 6.21 -8.91
N HIS A 102 -1.46 6.78 -10.05
CA HIS A 102 -0.50 7.04 -11.13
C HIS A 102 0.63 7.98 -10.67
N ALA A 103 0.27 9.09 -10.01
CA ALA A 103 1.24 10.04 -9.47
C ALA A 103 2.15 9.38 -8.41
N LEU A 104 1.57 8.58 -7.50
CA LEU A 104 2.31 7.83 -6.49
C LEU A 104 3.34 6.88 -7.12
N LEU A 105 2.92 6.07 -8.09
CA LEU A 105 3.79 5.11 -8.74
C LEU A 105 4.97 5.80 -9.43
N HIS A 106 4.71 6.89 -10.18
CA HIS A 106 5.77 7.64 -10.85
C HIS A 106 6.72 8.33 -9.87
N THR A 107 6.21 8.90 -8.78
CA THR A 107 7.04 9.51 -7.73
C THR A 107 7.98 8.49 -7.11
N LEU A 108 7.45 7.32 -6.72
CA LEU A 108 8.26 6.25 -6.13
C LEU A 108 9.24 5.64 -7.14
N ASN A 109 8.84 5.49 -8.40
CA ASN A 109 9.74 5.03 -9.45
C ASN A 109 10.92 5.99 -9.65
N GLN A 110 10.67 7.30 -9.68
CA GLN A 110 11.74 8.30 -9.78
C GLN A 110 12.67 8.26 -8.57
N ALA A 111 12.15 8.08 -7.35
CA ALA A 111 12.95 7.92 -6.14
C ALA A 111 13.85 6.68 -6.22
N ASN A 112 13.32 5.57 -6.72
CA ASN A 112 14.08 4.34 -6.91
C ASN A 112 15.17 4.48 -7.98
N VAL A 113 14.87 5.13 -9.12
CA VAL A 113 15.87 5.41 -10.16
C VAL A 113 17.01 6.27 -9.58
N LYS A 114 16.67 7.30 -8.80
CA LYS A 114 17.67 8.14 -8.11
C LYS A 114 18.53 7.35 -7.12
N ALA A 115 17.96 6.33 -6.48
CA ALA A 115 18.65 5.45 -5.55
C ALA A 115 19.44 4.32 -6.25
N ASN A 116 19.44 4.26 -7.59
CA ASN A 116 20.02 3.18 -8.39
C ASN A 116 19.47 1.79 -8.04
N THR A 117 18.18 1.70 -7.74
CA THR A 117 17.51 0.42 -7.47
C THR A 117 17.49 -0.44 -8.74
N THR A 118 17.91 -1.69 -8.62
CA THR A 118 17.79 -2.66 -9.73
C THR A 118 16.37 -3.18 -9.83
N PHE A 119 15.76 -3.01 -10.99
CA PHE A 119 14.43 -3.56 -11.31
C PHE A 119 14.57 -4.84 -12.10
N MET A 120 13.92 -5.89 -11.65
CA MET A 120 13.80 -7.17 -12.35
C MET A 120 12.37 -7.26 -12.93
N ASN A 121 12.12 -6.54 -14.02
CA ASN A 121 10.81 -6.53 -14.68
C ASN A 121 10.57 -7.85 -15.40
N GLU A 122 9.33 -8.34 -15.40
CA GLU A 122 8.93 -9.62 -16.01
C GLU A 122 9.67 -10.83 -15.41
N TRP A 123 9.96 -10.74 -14.12
CA TRP A 123 10.44 -11.86 -13.34
C TRP A 123 9.33 -12.36 -12.39
N PHE A 124 9.17 -13.67 -12.33
CA PHE A 124 8.20 -14.34 -11.49
C PHE A 124 8.90 -14.92 -10.26
N ALA A 125 8.56 -14.42 -9.07
CA ALA A 125 9.06 -14.97 -7.82
C ALA A 125 8.37 -16.32 -7.54
N ILE A 126 9.15 -17.40 -7.49
CA ILE A 126 8.64 -18.77 -7.32
C ILE A 126 8.50 -19.10 -5.84
N ASP A 127 9.59 -18.91 -5.06
CA ASP A 127 9.60 -19.26 -3.65
C ASP A 127 10.70 -18.53 -2.87
N LEU A 128 10.57 -18.53 -1.54
CA LEU A 128 11.60 -18.03 -0.62
C LEU A 128 12.66 -19.10 -0.38
N VAL A 129 13.93 -18.67 -0.27
CA VAL A 129 15.04 -19.55 0.07
C VAL A 129 15.41 -19.36 1.54
N LYS A 130 15.51 -20.47 2.28
CA LYS A 130 15.97 -20.45 3.67
C LYS A 130 17.30 -21.20 3.82
N ASN A 131 18.11 -20.74 4.77
CA ASN A 131 19.30 -21.48 5.22
C ASN A 131 18.92 -22.59 6.20
N GLN A 132 19.92 -23.30 6.71
CA GLN A 132 19.74 -24.39 7.67
C GLN A 132 19.14 -23.94 9.01
N ASP A 133 19.27 -22.65 9.35
CA ASP A 133 18.73 -22.05 10.57
C ASP A 133 17.29 -21.55 10.38
N GLY A 134 16.70 -21.76 9.20
CA GLY A 134 15.35 -21.29 8.85
C GLY A 134 15.25 -19.82 8.48
N ILE A 135 16.38 -19.12 8.34
CA ILE A 135 16.41 -17.68 7.98
C ILE A 135 16.25 -17.54 6.47
N VAL A 136 15.36 -16.63 6.04
CA VAL A 136 15.19 -16.29 4.62
C VAL A 136 16.44 -15.57 4.11
N THR A 137 17.05 -16.10 3.06
CA THR A 137 18.31 -15.60 2.47
C THR A 137 18.15 -15.13 1.03
N GLY A 138 16.93 -15.16 0.50
CA GLY A 138 16.64 -14.72 -0.85
C GLY A 138 15.38 -15.34 -1.45
N VAL A 139 15.29 -15.27 -2.75
CA VAL A 139 14.15 -15.75 -3.53
C VAL A 139 14.61 -16.51 -4.77
N ILE A 140 13.89 -17.56 -5.15
CA ILE A 140 14.02 -18.16 -6.48
C ILE A 140 13.10 -17.40 -7.42
N ALA A 141 13.62 -16.95 -8.54
CA ALA A 141 12.89 -16.20 -9.54
C ALA A 141 13.11 -16.74 -10.95
N LEU A 142 12.05 -16.72 -11.75
CA LEU A 142 12.03 -17.10 -13.16
C LEU A 142 12.00 -15.84 -14.02
N CYS A 143 12.95 -15.68 -14.89
CA CYS A 143 12.86 -14.72 -15.99
C CYS A 143 11.83 -15.21 -17.01
N ILE A 144 10.74 -14.47 -17.20
CA ILE A 144 9.66 -14.88 -18.11
C ILE A 144 10.11 -14.86 -19.56
N GLU A 145 10.98 -13.92 -19.91
CA GLU A 145 11.49 -13.76 -21.28
C GLU A 145 12.41 -14.92 -21.71
N THR A 146 13.33 -15.30 -20.83
CA THR A 146 14.39 -16.28 -21.19
C THR A 146 14.11 -17.68 -20.68
N GLY A 147 13.22 -17.84 -19.71
CA GLY A 147 13.00 -19.11 -19.01
C GLY A 147 14.09 -19.44 -17.98
N GLU A 148 15.05 -18.55 -17.75
CA GLU A 148 16.12 -18.75 -16.77
C GLU A 148 15.56 -18.69 -15.35
N VAL A 149 16.00 -19.64 -14.51
CA VAL A 149 15.68 -19.66 -13.06
C VAL A 149 16.94 -19.30 -12.28
N VAL A 150 16.82 -18.27 -11.45
CA VAL A 150 17.94 -17.77 -10.64
C VAL A 150 17.62 -17.74 -9.17
N HIS A 151 18.64 -17.85 -8.34
CA HIS A 151 18.58 -17.55 -6.91
C HIS A 151 19.08 -16.13 -6.67
N VAL A 152 18.19 -15.23 -6.30
CA VAL A 152 18.53 -13.86 -5.91
C VAL A 152 18.78 -13.85 -4.40
N THR A 153 20.03 -13.70 -3.99
CA THR A 153 20.42 -13.66 -2.58
C THR A 153 20.17 -12.28 -1.98
N SER A 154 19.68 -12.24 -0.74
CA SER A 154 19.41 -10.99 -0.02
C SER A 154 19.64 -11.15 1.48
N LYS A 155 19.96 -10.03 2.15
CA LYS A 155 20.02 -9.96 3.61
C LYS A 155 18.65 -9.82 4.27
N GLY A 156 17.67 -9.33 3.51
CA GLY A 156 16.28 -9.18 3.92
C GLY A 156 15.39 -9.20 2.69
N THR A 157 14.22 -9.82 2.81
CA THR A 157 13.25 -9.92 1.72
C THR A 157 11.92 -9.33 2.19
N VAL A 158 11.39 -8.37 1.44
CA VAL A 158 10.08 -7.77 1.70
C VAL A 158 9.07 -8.36 0.72
N LEU A 159 8.01 -8.98 1.24
CA LEU A 159 6.86 -9.42 0.45
C LEU A 159 5.87 -8.27 0.31
N ALA A 160 5.77 -7.70 -0.89
CA ALA A 160 4.84 -6.63 -1.24
C ALA A 160 4.01 -7.01 -2.48
N THR A 161 3.54 -8.27 -2.52
CA THR A 161 2.93 -8.92 -3.68
C THR A 161 1.45 -8.60 -3.88
N GLY A 162 0.89 -7.70 -3.08
CA GLY A 162 -0.52 -7.32 -3.14
C GLY A 162 -1.45 -8.36 -2.52
N GLY A 163 -2.72 -8.27 -2.86
CA GLY A 163 -3.78 -9.06 -2.25
C GLY A 163 -3.97 -10.47 -2.82
N ALA A 164 -4.95 -11.17 -2.28
CA ALA A 164 -5.28 -12.56 -2.61
C ALA A 164 -6.75 -12.77 -3.03
N GLY A 165 -7.47 -11.70 -3.39
CA GLY A 165 -8.91 -11.79 -3.67
C GLY A 165 -9.29 -12.79 -4.76
N ARG A 166 -8.37 -13.11 -5.68
CA ARG A 166 -8.63 -14.05 -6.80
C ARG A 166 -8.61 -15.53 -6.39
N ILE A 167 -8.30 -15.85 -5.14
CA ILE A 167 -8.51 -17.20 -4.60
C ILE A 167 -9.98 -17.51 -4.33
N TYR A 168 -10.84 -16.50 -4.24
CA TYR A 168 -12.26 -16.63 -4.01
C TYR A 168 -13.06 -16.66 -5.34
N ALA A 169 -14.18 -17.37 -5.32
CA ALA A 169 -15.04 -17.51 -6.51
C ALA A 169 -15.64 -16.18 -6.98
N SER A 170 -15.89 -15.24 -6.07
CA SER A 170 -16.41 -13.91 -6.36
C SER A 170 -15.55 -12.84 -5.72
N THR A 171 -15.06 -11.90 -6.53
CA THR A 171 -14.20 -10.81 -6.07
C THR A 171 -14.20 -9.67 -7.09
N THR A 172 -14.07 -8.44 -6.60
CA THR A 172 -13.83 -7.24 -7.41
C THR A 172 -12.33 -6.94 -7.60
N ASN A 173 -11.44 -7.74 -7.01
CA ASN A 173 -10.01 -7.54 -7.17
C ASN A 173 -9.54 -7.81 -8.61
N ALA A 174 -8.48 -7.14 -9.02
CA ALA A 174 -7.83 -7.40 -10.30
C ALA A 174 -7.28 -8.82 -10.40
N LEU A 175 -7.10 -9.30 -11.63
CA LEU A 175 -6.65 -10.68 -11.92
C LEU A 175 -5.26 -11.00 -11.33
N MET A 176 -4.44 -9.99 -11.06
CA MET A 176 -3.12 -10.16 -10.47
C MET A 176 -3.12 -10.43 -8.96
N CYS A 177 -4.27 -10.30 -8.28
CA CYS A 177 -4.37 -10.53 -6.84
C CYS A 177 -4.50 -12.04 -6.54
N THR A 178 -3.47 -12.79 -6.87
CA THR A 178 -3.45 -14.28 -6.87
C THR A 178 -2.98 -14.89 -5.55
N GLY A 179 -2.42 -14.07 -4.64
CA GLY A 179 -2.00 -14.54 -3.31
C GLY A 179 -0.66 -15.30 -3.29
N ASP A 180 0.16 -15.17 -4.32
CA ASP A 180 1.43 -15.90 -4.42
C ASP A 180 2.38 -15.62 -3.24
N GLY A 181 2.44 -14.36 -2.77
CA GLY A 181 3.24 -13.99 -1.60
C GLY A 181 2.78 -14.69 -0.32
N PHE A 182 1.46 -14.83 -0.12
CA PHE A 182 0.92 -15.60 1.00
C PHE A 182 1.33 -17.08 0.90
N GLY A 183 1.25 -17.66 -0.32
CA GLY A 183 1.69 -19.03 -0.57
C GLY A 183 3.18 -19.24 -0.28
N MET A 184 4.03 -18.30 -0.72
CA MET A 184 5.47 -18.33 -0.44
C MET A 184 5.76 -18.23 1.06
N ALA A 185 5.10 -17.32 1.76
CA ALA A 185 5.26 -17.17 3.21
C ALA A 185 4.83 -18.42 3.95
N LEU A 186 3.68 -19.01 3.59
CA LEU A 186 3.17 -20.24 4.21
C LEU A 186 4.14 -21.44 4.02
N ARG A 187 4.70 -21.59 2.82
CA ARG A 187 5.66 -22.67 2.54
C ARG A 187 6.99 -22.46 3.27
N ALA A 188 7.33 -21.20 3.52
CA ALA A 188 8.54 -20.87 4.28
C ALA A 188 8.39 -21.09 5.79
N GLY A 189 7.19 -21.20 6.33
CA GLY A 189 6.91 -21.46 7.75
C GLY A 189 6.61 -20.20 8.53
#